data_0fd39a6eeb17183366378a67461538ad
#
_entry.id   0fd39a6eeb17183366378a67461538ad
#
_cell.length_a   1.000
_cell.length_b   1.000
_cell.length_c   1.000
_cell.angle_alpha   90.00
_cell.angle_beta   90.00
_cell.angle_gamma   90.00
#
_symmetry.space_group_name_H-M   'P 1'
#
loop_
_entity.id
_entity.type
_entity.pdbx_description
1 polymer ?
#
loop_
_entity_poly.entity_id
_entity_poly.type
_entity_poly.pdbx_seq_one_letter_code
_entity_poly.pdbx_strand_id
1 'polypeptide(L)'
;VINGVLAVAVVILYIMQFSGKKESSVTRTFASAGDTTALLPIAYVNVDSLLLNYNYSKDLNEIILKKQENSRANITQKARSLQGEMQDFQRKVENNAFLTRERAEQEQQRLLNKQQELQNLDNQLAQELMQEQQKLNEQLRDTVVSQLKAFNLGRGYQVVFSNTVGDNILLAGDSYDI
;
A
#
# COMPACT_ATOMS: atom_id res chain seq x y z
N VAL A 1 38.88 22.62 -44.09
CA VAL A 1 39.53 23.02 -42.84
C VAL A 1 38.48 23.37 -41.77
N ILE A 2 37.42 24.12 -42.09
CA ILE A 2 36.37 24.58 -41.14
C ILE A 2 35.56 23.41 -40.56
N ASN A 3 35.21 22.41 -41.37
CA ASN A 3 34.44 21.24 -40.86
C ASN A 3 35.21 20.35 -39.89
N GLY A 4 36.56 20.28 -40.00
CA GLY A 4 37.36 19.52 -39.04
C GLY A 4 37.45 20.17 -37.67
N VAL A 5 37.50 21.49 -37.60
CA VAL A 5 37.55 22.25 -36.34
C VAL A 5 36.20 22.16 -35.61
N LEU A 6 35.07 22.20 -36.37
CA LEU A 6 33.74 22.04 -35.82
C LEU A 6 33.52 20.63 -35.21
N ALA A 7 33.98 19.59 -35.90
CA ALA A 7 33.89 18.23 -35.40
C ALA A 7 34.70 18.03 -34.10
N VAL A 8 35.88 18.60 -33.99
CA VAL A 8 36.71 18.53 -32.78
C VAL A 8 36.04 19.32 -31.64
N ALA A 9 35.43 20.49 -31.90
CA ALA A 9 34.72 21.27 -30.90
C ALA A 9 33.51 20.54 -30.35
N VAL A 10 32.73 19.83 -31.19
CA VAL A 10 31.58 19.00 -30.76
C VAL A 10 32.03 17.83 -29.89
N VAL A 11 33.14 17.16 -30.24
CA VAL A 11 33.68 16.05 -29.43
C VAL A 11 34.16 16.56 -28.07
N ILE A 12 34.80 17.72 -28.01
CA ILE A 12 35.24 18.33 -26.74
C ILE A 12 34.04 18.70 -25.87
N LEU A 13 32.98 19.29 -26.44
CA LEU A 13 31.74 19.60 -25.74
C LEU A 13 31.05 18.33 -25.22
N TYR A 14 31.05 17.24 -26.01
CA TYR A 14 30.48 15.95 -25.61
C TYR A 14 31.24 15.32 -24.44
N ILE A 15 32.58 15.40 -24.47
CA ILE A 15 33.46 14.94 -23.38
C ILE A 15 33.25 15.80 -22.13
N MET A 16 33.10 17.11 -22.24
CA MET A 16 32.81 17.99 -21.11
C MET A 16 31.43 17.74 -20.50
N GLN A 17 30.41 17.41 -21.30
CA GLN A 17 29.09 17.08 -20.82
C GLN A 17 29.04 15.73 -20.07
N PHE A 18 29.86 14.75 -20.50
CA PHE A 18 29.97 13.46 -19.84
C PHE A 18 30.94 13.45 -18.64
N SER A 19 31.92 14.36 -18.62
CA SER A 19 32.88 14.49 -17.50
C SER A 19 32.36 15.38 -16.34
N GLY A 20 31.22 16.02 -16.51
CA GLY A 20 30.71 17.07 -15.59
C GLY A 20 29.78 16.59 -14.48
N LYS A 21 29.46 15.29 -14.38
CA LYS A 21 28.73 14.74 -13.22
C LYS A 21 29.65 13.84 -12.41
N LYS A 22 30.63 14.42 -11.75
CA LYS A 22 30.95 13.95 -10.41
C LYS A 22 29.75 14.33 -9.55
N GLU A 23 28.84 13.39 -9.34
CA GLU A 23 28.06 13.41 -8.11
C GLU A 23 29.09 13.55 -7.00
N SER A 24 29.10 14.70 -6.35
CA SER A 24 29.77 14.83 -5.08
C SER A 24 29.06 13.85 -4.17
N SER A 25 29.63 12.65 -4.03
CA SER A 25 29.30 11.80 -2.88
C SER A 25 29.67 12.68 -1.70
N VAL A 26 28.65 13.32 -1.10
CA VAL A 26 28.80 13.97 0.19
C VAL A 26 29.08 12.84 1.16
N THR A 27 30.36 12.46 1.24
CA THR A 27 30.84 11.65 2.34
C THR A 27 30.68 12.53 3.57
N ARG A 28 29.54 12.41 4.24
CA ARG A 28 29.33 13.08 5.52
C ARG A 28 30.32 12.44 6.48
N THR A 29 31.41 13.14 6.75
CA THR A 29 32.38 12.76 7.76
C THR A 29 31.70 12.99 9.09
N PHE A 30 31.22 11.95 9.69
CA PHE A 30 30.67 12.01 11.06
C PHE A 30 31.81 12.24 12.02
N ALA A 31 31.62 13.19 12.93
CA ALA A 31 32.65 13.67 13.80
C ALA A 31 33.35 12.59 14.62
N SER A 32 34.65 12.75 14.71
CA SER A 32 35.42 12.27 15.86
C SER A 32 35.00 13.04 17.09
N ALA A 33 34.96 12.40 18.25
CA ALA A 33 34.57 13.02 19.53
C ALA A 33 35.29 14.36 19.78
N GLY A 34 34.57 15.49 19.62
CA GLY A 34 35.11 16.82 19.79
C GLY A 34 34.62 17.88 18.80
N ASP A 35 34.01 17.50 17.66
CA ASP A 35 33.51 18.47 16.68
C ASP A 35 31.99 18.68 16.87
N THR A 36 31.60 19.81 17.44
CA THR A 36 30.20 20.17 17.73
C THR A 36 29.40 20.56 16.47
N THR A 37 30.03 20.61 15.30
CA THR A 37 29.39 20.96 14.02
C THR A 37 29.01 19.74 13.17
N ALA A 38 29.44 18.54 13.58
CA ALA A 38 29.15 17.35 12.83
C ALA A 38 27.74 16.82 13.05
N LEU A 39 27.06 16.56 11.96
CA LEU A 39 25.73 15.93 12.00
C LEU A 39 25.84 14.51 12.56
N LEU A 40 24.89 14.14 13.40
CA LEU A 40 24.75 12.76 13.85
C LEU A 40 24.47 11.84 12.66
N PRO A 41 24.91 10.56 12.70
CA PRO A 41 24.65 9.59 11.64
C PRO A 41 23.21 9.05 11.69
N ILE A 42 22.27 9.95 11.80
CA ILE A 42 20.83 9.70 11.83
C ILE A 42 20.16 10.45 10.69
N ALA A 43 19.04 9.92 10.22
CA ALA A 43 18.19 10.58 9.24
C ALA A 43 16.72 10.27 9.55
N TYR A 44 15.82 10.98 8.91
CA TYR A 44 14.42 10.61 8.86
C TYR A 44 13.92 10.61 7.42
N VAL A 45 12.86 9.86 7.17
CA VAL A 45 12.14 9.85 5.90
C VAL A 45 10.68 10.17 6.16
N ASN A 46 10.15 11.11 5.40
CA ASN A 46 8.71 11.38 5.39
C ASN A 46 8.01 10.25 4.63
N VAL A 47 7.48 9.28 5.39
CA VAL A 47 6.86 8.08 4.81
C VAL A 47 5.57 8.42 4.07
N ASP A 48 4.81 9.42 4.51
CA ASP A 48 3.58 9.84 3.81
C ASP A 48 3.92 10.36 2.41
N SER A 49 4.93 11.24 2.29
CA SER A 49 5.43 11.73 1.01
C SER A 49 6.03 10.61 0.15
N LEU A 50 6.75 9.68 0.77
CA LEU A 50 7.29 8.50 0.10
C LEU A 50 6.17 7.66 -0.50
N LEU A 51 5.14 7.31 0.29
CA LEU A 51 4.05 6.43 -0.14
C LEU A 51 3.17 7.07 -1.23
N LEU A 52 2.97 8.38 -1.19
CA LEU A 52 2.24 9.12 -2.24
C LEU A 52 2.94 9.06 -3.61
N ASN A 53 4.27 9.00 -3.61
CA ASN A 53 5.08 9.02 -4.83
C ASN A 53 5.57 7.61 -5.25
N TYR A 54 5.43 6.62 -4.39
CA TYR A 54 5.93 5.28 -4.63
C TYR A 54 4.89 4.45 -5.40
N ASN A 55 5.18 4.11 -6.65
CA ASN A 55 4.25 3.38 -7.51
C ASN A 55 3.81 2.04 -6.92
N TYR A 56 4.73 1.31 -6.30
CA TYR A 56 4.41 0.04 -5.64
C TYR A 56 3.35 0.18 -4.54
N SER A 57 3.38 1.28 -3.75
CA SER A 57 2.33 1.58 -2.78
C SER A 57 0.97 1.78 -3.45
N LYS A 58 0.95 2.47 -4.60
CA LYS A 58 -0.28 2.68 -5.39
C LYS A 58 -0.84 1.36 -5.92
N ASP A 59 0.03 0.47 -6.42
CA ASP A 59 -0.37 -0.85 -6.91
C ASP A 59 -0.96 -1.71 -5.79
N LEU A 60 -0.36 -1.70 -4.60
CA LEU A 60 -0.88 -2.42 -3.44
C LEU A 60 -2.24 -1.87 -2.98
N ASN A 61 -2.41 -0.54 -2.96
CA ASN A 61 -3.70 0.08 -2.65
C ASN A 61 -4.78 -0.31 -3.66
N GLU A 62 -4.44 -0.36 -4.95
CA GLU A 62 -5.38 -0.80 -5.99
C GLU A 62 -5.83 -2.25 -5.77
N ILE A 63 -4.92 -3.14 -5.39
CA ILE A 63 -5.24 -4.53 -5.05
C ILE A 63 -6.26 -4.60 -3.90
N ILE A 64 -6.03 -3.84 -2.82
CA ILE A 64 -6.95 -3.81 -1.67
C ILE A 64 -8.32 -3.25 -2.07
N LEU A 65 -8.36 -2.14 -2.81
CA LEU A 65 -9.62 -1.53 -3.27
C LEU A 65 -10.42 -2.49 -4.14
N LYS A 66 -9.79 -3.16 -5.10
CA LYS A 66 -10.44 -4.17 -5.94
C LYS A 66 -10.97 -5.35 -5.12
N LYS A 67 -10.21 -5.83 -4.15
CA LYS A 67 -10.64 -6.93 -3.27
C LYS A 67 -11.85 -6.52 -2.42
N GLN A 68 -11.83 -5.31 -1.86
CA GLN A 68 -12.94 -4.75 -1.09
C GLN A 68 -14.20 -4.59 -1.94
N GLU A 69 -14.05 -4.06 -3.16
CA GLU A 69 -15.16 -3.87 -4.09
C GLU A 69 -15.78 -5.23 -4.49
N ASN A 70 -14.97 -6.21 -4.82
CA ASN A 70 -15.42 -7.56 -5.16
C ASN A 70 -16.13 -8.24 -3.99
N SER A 71 -15.60 -8.13 -2.78
CA SER A 71 -16.23 -8.66 -1.56
C SER A 71 -17.58 -8.01 -1.32
N ARG A 72 -17.65 -6.68 -1.41
CA ARG A 72 -18.91 -5.93 -1.25
C ARG A 72 -19.94 -6.30 -2.33
N ALA A 73 -19.51 -6.44 -3.57
CA ALA A 73 -20.39 -6.84 -4.68
C ALA A 73 -20.96 -8.24 -4.45
N ASN A 74 -20.14 -9.20 -4.02
CA ASN A 74 -20.54 -10.57 -3.70
C ASN A 74 -21.60 -10.61 -2.59
N ILE A 75 -21.33 -9.93 -1.45
CA ILE A 75 -22.29 -9.84 -0.33
C ILE A 75 -23.60 -9.19 -0.78
N THR A 76 -23.51 -8.07 -1.50
CA THR A 76 -24.71 -7.35 -1.98
C THR A 76 -25.55 -8.22 -2.92
N GLN A 77 -24.92 -8.96 -3.83
CA GLN A 77 -25.62 -9.88 -4.73
C GLN A 77 -26.34 -10.99 -3.97
N LYS A 78 -25.67 -11.63 -3.02
CA LYS A 78 -26.25 -12.72 -2.20
C LYS A 78 -27.37 -12.20 -1.30
N ALA A 79 -27.20 -11.02 -0.69
CA ALA A 79 -28.22 -10.37 0.13
C ALA A 79 -29.49 -10.07 -0.68
N ARG A 80 -29.35 -9.53 -1.89
CA ARG A 80 -30.49 -9.26 -2.79
C ARG A 80 -31.20 -10.56 -3.20
N SER A 81 -30.44 -11.62 -3.49
CA SER A 81 -31.01 -12.93 -3.81
C SER A 81 -31.83 -13.47 -2.64
N LEU A 82 -31.25 -13.45 -1.43
CA LEU A 82 -31.94 -13.89 -0.21
C LEU A 82 -33.20 -13.08 0.06
N GLN A 83 -33.13 -11.77 -0.10
CA GLN A 83 -34.28 -10.88 0.05
C GLN A 83 -35.40 -11.23 -0.92
N GLY A 84 -35.09 -11.52 -2.18
CA GLY A 84 -36.06 -11.97 -3.17
C GLY A 84 -36.69 -13.31 -2.80
N GLU A 85 -35.88 -14.29 -2.33
CA GLU A 85 -36.38 -15.59 -1.87
C GLU A 85 -37.30 -15.45 -0.63
N MET A 86 -36.96 -14.57 0.30
CA MET A 86 -37.80 -14.29 1.49
C MET A 86 -39.14 -13.65 1.10
N GLN A 87 -39.15 -12.71 0.16
CA GLN A 87 -40.39 -12.12 -0.37
C GLN A 87 -41.26 -13.15 -1.10
N ASP A 88 -40.62 -14.05 -1.87
CA ASP A 88 -41.34 -15.13 -2.56
C ASP A 88 -41.93 -16.15 -1.58
N PHE A 89 -41.18 -16.51 -0.53
CA PHE A 89 -41.68 -17.33 0.57
C PHE A 89 -42.90 -16.71 1.25
N GLN A 90 -42.81 -15.41 1.62
CA GLN A 90 -43.90 -14.68 2.25
C GLN A 90 -45.17 -14.70 1.38
N ARG A 91 -45.02 -14.43 0.08
CA ARG A 91 -46.09 -14.48 -0.89
C ARG A 91 -46.73 -15.89 -1.02
N LYS A 92 -45.92 -16.95 -0.96
CA LYS A 92 -46.40 -18.33 -0.97
C LYS A 92 -47.16 -18.69 0.30
N VAL A 93 -46.74 -18.19 1.46
CA VAL A 93 -47.46 -18.35 2.75
C VAL A 93 -48.83 -17.65 2.68
N GLU A 94 -48.85 -16.36 2.29
CA GLU A 94 -50.08 -15.57 2.18
C GLU A 94 -51.11 -16.18 1.24
N ASN A 95 -50.67 -16.77 0.14
CA ASN A 95 -51.55 -17.41 -0.85
C ASN A 95 -51.83 -18.90 -0.61
N ASN A 96 -51.44 -19.42 0.58
CA ASN A 96 -51.57 -20.84 0.89
C ASN A 96 -51.01 -21.78 -0.23
N ALA A 97 -49.90 -21.36 -0.86
CA ALA A 97 -49.32 -22.02 -2.02
C ALA A 97 -48.42 -23.24 -1.68
N PHE A 98 -48.19 -23.50 -0.41
CA PHE A 98 -47.47 -24.70 0.04
C PHE A 98 -48.40 -25.90 0.06
N LEU A 99 -47.93 -27.02 -0.53
CA LEU A 99 -48.71 -28.30 -0.59
C LEU A 99 -48.89 -28.91 0.81
N THR A 100 -47.92 -28.76 1.69
CA THR A 100 -47.93 -29.25 3.08
C THR A 100 -47.25 -28.27 4.00
N ARG A 101 -47.59 -28.35 5.30
CA ARG A 101 -46.96 -27.53 6.34
C ARG A 101 -45.47 -27.85 6.46
N GLU A 102 -45.09 -29.10 6.36
CA GLU A 102 -43.70 -29.55 6.45
C GLU A 102 -42.83 -28.90 5.36
N ARG A 103 -43.39 -28.70 4.13
CA ARG A 103 -42.66 -27.99 3.08
C ARG A 103 -42.45 -26.52 3.38
N ALA A 104 -43.43 -25.87 3.99
CA ALA A 104 -43.28 -24.47 4.42
C ALA A 104 -42.20 -24.34 5.52
N GLU A 105 -42.20 -25.25 6.50
CA GLU A 105 -41.21 -25.31 7.56
C GLU A 105 -39.80 -25.57 7.04
N GLN A 106 -39.65 -26.52 6.09
CA GLN A 106 -38.38 -26.78 5.42
C GLN A 106 -37.83 -25.55 4.66
N GLU A 107 -38.70 -24.86 3.94
CA GLU A 107 -38.29 -23.66 3.20
C GLU A 107 -37.92 -22.50 4.13
N GLN A 108 -38.66 -22.33 5.23
CA GLN A 108 -38.30 -21.36 6.26
C GLN A 108 -36.92 -21.69 6.86
N GLN A 109 -36.65 -22.94 7.21
CA GLN A 109 -35.35 -23.36 7.75
C GLN A 109 -34.22 -23.13 6.72
N ARG A 110 -34.48 -23.41 5.44
CA ARG A 110 -33.51 -23.16 4.37
C ARG A 110 -33.16 -21.68 4.28
N LEU A 111 -34.12 -20.77 4.39
CA LEU A 111 -33.88 -19.32 4.36
C LEU A 111 -33.13 -18.84 5.58
N LEU A 112 -33.42 -19.37 6.77
CA LEU A 112 -32.67 -19.08 7.99
C LEU A 112 -31.21 -19.52 7.86
N ASN A 113 -30.97 -20.71 7.32
CA ASN A 113 -29.61 -21.20 7.07
C ASN A 113 -28.87 -20.29 6.07
N LYS A 114 -29.50 -19.88 4.99
CA LYS A 114 -28.93 -18.93 4.03
C LYS A 114 -28.59 -17.58 4.66
N GLN A 115 -29.44 -17.09 5.54
CA GLN A 115 -29.17 -15.86 6.27
C GLN A 115 -27.92 -15.99 7.16
N GLN A 116 -27.80 -17.13 7.85
CA GLN A 116 -26.62 -17.42 8.69
C GLN A 116 -25.35 -17.58 7.83
N GLU A 117 -25.46 -18.27 6.68
CA GLU A 117 -24.35 -18.42 5.73
C GLU A 117 -23.88 -17.07 5.18
N LEU A 118 -24.82 -16.17 4.87
CA LEU A 118 -24.48 -14.82 4.40
C LEU A 118 -23.72 -14.03 5.46
N GLN A 119 -24.17 -14.11 6.72
CA GLN A 119 -23.48 -13.44 7.84
C GLN A 119 -22.10 -14.02 8.08
N ASN A 120 -21.96 -15.34 8.01
CA ASN A 120 -20.65 -16.00 8.14
C ASN A 120 -19.71 -15.61 7.01
N LEU A 121 -20.22 -15.53 5.78
CA LEU A 121 -19.44 -15.10 4.61
C LEU A 121 -18.98 -13.64 4.75
N ASP A 122 -19.84 -12.74 5.23
CA ASP A 122 -19.47 -11.33 5.46
C ASP A 122 -18.32 -11.23 6.47
N ASN A 123 -18.43 -11.92 7.59
CA ASN A 123 -17.38 -11.99 8.60
C ASN A 123 -16.07 -12.59 8.04
N GLN A 124 -16.16 -13.65 7.25
CA GLN A 124 -15.01 -14.28 6.62
C GLN A 124 -14.31 -13.32 5.66
N LEU A 125 -15.06 -12.67 4.77
CA LEU A 125 -14.50 -11.72 3.81
C LEU A 125 -13.87 -10.50 4.48
N ALA A 126 -14.46 -10.03 5.59
CA ALA A 126 -13.87 -8.96 6.40
C ALA A 126 -12.52 -9.38 7.02
N GLN A 127 -12.45 -10.61 7.55
CA GLN A 127 -11.19 -11.15 8.10
C GLN A 127 -10.13 -11.35 7.01
N GLU A 128 -10.51 -11.89 5.86
CA GLU A 128 -9.61 -12.08 4.72
C GLU A 128 -9.06 -10.73 4.21
N LEU A 129 -9.91 -9.70 4.15
CA LEU A 129 -9.48 -8.36 3.73
C LEU A 129 -8.46 -7.77 4.72
N MET A 130 -8.72 -7.91 6.02
CA MET A 130 -7.80 -7.43 7.06
C MET A 130 -6.45 -8.16 7.01
N GLN A 131 -6.46 -9.49 6.85
CA GLN A 131 -5.23 -10.27 6.71
C GLN A 131 -4.43 -9.89 5.45
N GLU A 132 -5.12 -9.68 4.33
CA GLU A 132 -4.48 -9.26 3.10
C GLU A 132 -3.85 -7.87 3.24
N GLN A 133 -4.57 -6.93 3.86
CA GLN A 133 -4.05 -5.60 4.12
C GLN A 133 -2.79 -5.64 5.00
N GLN A 134 -2.80 -6.46 6.05
CA GLN A 134 -1.61 -6.64 6.90
C GLN A 134 -0.44 -7.19 6.10
N LYS A 135 -0.67 -8.25 5.31
CA LYS A 135 0.35 -8.86 4.45
C LYS A 135 0.94 -7.87 3.45
N LEU A 136 0.10 -7.06 2.81
CA LEU A 136 0.54 -6.07 1.85
C LEU A 136 1.33 -4.93 2.53
N ASN A 137 0.93 -4.53 3.74
CA ASN A 137 1.69 -3.56 4.54
C ASN A 137 3.07 -4.09 4.95
N GLU A 138 3.17 -5.38 5.31
CA GLU A 138 4.45 -6.03 5.59
C GLU A 138 5.35 -6.06 4.34
N GLN A 139 4.81 -6.45 3.19
CA GLN A 139 5.53 -6.44 1.92
C GLN A 139 6.01 -5.04 1.52
N LEU A 140 5.16 -4.03 1.70
CA LEU A 140 5.52 -2.64 1.44
C LEU A 140 6.68 -2.20 2.35
N ARG A 141 6.57 -2.47 3.65
CA ARG A 141 7.62 -2.17 4.62
C ARG A 141 8.95 -2.83 4.26
N ASP A 142 8.92 -4.12 3.95
CA ASP A 142 10.14 -4.87 3.58
C ASP A 142 10.79 -4.30 2.32
N THR A 143 9.98 -3.91 1.35
CA THR A 143 10.45 -3.28 0.12
C THR A 143 11.06 -1.90 0.40
N VAL A 144 10.42 -1.06 1.20
CA VAL A 144 10.94 0.24 1.62
C VAL A 144 12.26 0.08 2.38
N VAL A 145 12.32 -0.85 3.33
CA VAL A 145 13.56 -1.13 4.07
C VAL A 145 14.69 -1.60 3.15
N SER A 146 14.37 -2.44 2.16
CA SER A 146 15.36 -2.89 1.17
C SER A 146 15.89 -1.73 0.32
N GLN A 147 15.01 -0.82 -0.12
CA GLN A 147 15.40 0.38 -0.87
C GLN A 147 16.22 1.34 -0.01
N LEU A 148 15.84 1.54 1.26
CA LEU A 148 16.62 2.35 2.19
C LEU A 148 18.03 1.78 2.43
N LYS A 149 18.17 0.47 2.54
CA LYS A 149 19.49 -0.17 2.64
C LYS A 149 20.34 0.10 1.41
N ALA A 150 19.77 -0.02 0.21
CA ALA A 150 20.45 0.28 -1.04
C ALA A 150 20.82 1.78 -1.12
N PHE A 151 19.89 2.67 -0.75
CA PHE A 151 20.10 4.12 -0.71
C PHE A 151 21.22 4.50 0.28
N ASN A 152 21.31 3.81 1.41
CA ASN A 152 22.29 4.09 2.46
C ASN A 152 23.72 3.64 2.09
N LEU A 153 23.89 2.85 1.03
CA LEU A 153 25.22 2.46 0.58
C LEU A 153 26.06 3.70 0.26
N GLY A 154 27.14 3.90 1.00
CA GLY A 154 28.05 5.05 0.87
C GLY A 154 27.58 6.35 1.58
N ARG A 155 26.41 6.39 2.22
CA ARG A 155 25.93 7.55 2.99
C ARG A 155 26.23 7.46 4.48
N GLY A 156 26.30 6.26 5.03
CA GLY A 156 26.77 6.00 6.39
C GLY A 156 25.77 6.34 7.50
N TYR A 157 24.48 6.46 7.20
CA TYR A 157 23.47 6.58 8.24
C TYR A 157 23.41 5.31 9.08
N GLN A 158 23.44 5.45 10.39
CA GLN A 158 23.34 4.34 11.33
C GLN A 158 21.88 4.08 11.72
N VAL A 159 21.07 5.13 11.75
CA VAL A 159 19.64 5.06 12.10
C VAL A 159 18.87 5.94 11.13
N VAL A 160 17.78 5.38 10.59
CA VAL A 160 16.80 6.10 9.79
C VAL A 160 15.45 5.95 10.48
N PHE A 161 14.83 7.06 10.84
CA PHE A 161 13.51 7.10 11.44
C PHE A 161 12.43 7.30 10.38
N SER A 162 11.22 6.79 10.62
CA SER A 162 10.04 7.22 9.92
C SER A 162 9.50 8.52 10.50
N ASN A 163 8.93 9.37 9.66
CA ASN A 163 8.20 10.56 10.07
C ASN A 163 6.83 10.53 9.37
N THR A 164 5.83 10.11 10.12
CA THR A 164 4.42 10.09 9.71
C THR A 164 3.57 10.80 10.77
N VAL A 165 2.35 11.14 10.41
CA VAL A 165 1.39 11.70 11.38
C VAL A 165 1.15 10.66 12.50
N GLY A 166 1.62 10.96 13.71
CA GLY A 166 1.53 10.08 14.89
C GLY A 166 2.83 9.39 15.29
N ASP A 167 3.93 9.58 14.55
CA ASP A 167 5.26 9.11 14.94
C ASP A 167 5.86 9.95 16.06
N ASN A 168 6.94 9.44 16.64
CA ASN A 168 7.64 10.10 17.77
C ASN A 168 8.54 11.27 17.37
N ILE A 169 8.67 11.58 16.07
CA ILE A 169 9.46 12.72 15.59
C ILE A 169 8.55 13.94 15.52
N LEU A 170 8.63 14.79 16.56
CA LEU A 170 7.88 16.05 16.62
C LEU A 170 8.61 17.21 15.95
N LEU A 171 9.93 17.16 15.91
CA LEU A 171 10.78 18.17 15.30
C LEU A 171 12.09 17.54 14.83
N ALA A 172 12.47 17.82 13.60
CA ALA A 172 13.80 17.51 13.06
C ALA A 172 14.24 18.65 12.14
N GLY A 173 15.54 18.87 12.03
CA GLY A 173 16.09 19.84 11.08
C GLY A 173 16.06 19.26 9.65
N ASP A 174 15.85 20.13 8.66
CA ASP A 174 15.79 19.73 7.23
C ASP A 174 17.04 18.98 6.74
N SER A 175 18.19 19.19 7.40
CA SER A 175 19.44 18.50 7.09
C SER A 175 19.42 16.99 7.38
N TYR A 176 18.42 16.50 8.14
CA TYR A 176 18.22 15.10 8.45
C TYR A 176 17.13 14.42 7.59
N ASP A 177 16.38 15.18 6.77
CA ASP A 177 15.44 14.65 5.80
C ASP A 177 16.17 14.04 4.57
N ILE A 178 15.72 12.84 4.10
CA ILE A 178 16.41 12.10 3.04
C ILE A 178 15.44 11.53 2.00
#